data_b177bc7220b017ace0eeea8d9d82cd47
#
_entry.id   b177bc7220b017ace0eeea8d9d82cd47
#
_cell.length_a   1.000
_cell.length_b   1.000
_cell.length_c   1.000
_cell.angle_alpha   90.00
_cell.angle_beta   90.00
_cell.angle_gamma   90.00
#
_symmetry.space_group_name_H-M   'P 1'
#
loop_
_entity.id
_entity.type
_entity.pdbx_description
1 polymer ?
#
loop_
_entity_poly.entity_id
_entity_poly.type
_entity_poly.pdbx_seq_one_letter_code
_entity_poly.pdbx_strand_id
1 'polypeptide(L)'
;MTHLPRRTFLHALSAAAAGAALPLHALAARLKPGADAVLIVVDVQNCFVPGGTLPVGKGDEVVPVINRLAPAFANIVVTQDWHTAGHASFASAYNGKKPFETTTLKYGQQVLWPDHCVQGTDDAALHKDLKLPTAQLIIRKGYNPGVDSYSAFEEADRKTVTGLAGYLKARGIKTVYVTGLATDFCVAWTAMDACKAGFACYVVEDACRAIDLNGSLAAAWKQMAAKGVQRIQSADIEGV
;
A
#
# COMPACT_ATOMS: atom_id res chain seq x y z
N MET A 1 21.59 65.49 -67.81
CA MET A 1 20.13 65.58 -67.74
C MET A 1 19.58 64.16 -67.68
N THR A 2 19.30 63.64 -66.52
CA THR A 2 18.42 62.44 -66.38
C THR A 2 18.10 62.26 -64.92
N HIS A 3 16.85 62.41 -64.60
CA HIS A 3 16.27 62.30 -63.27
C HIS A 3 16.23 60.82 -62.77
N LEU A 4 16.66 60.54 -61.55
CA LEU A 4 16.45 59.29 -60.80
C LEU A 4 15.24 59.44 -59.89
N PRO A 5 14.31 58.49 -59.85
CA PRO A 5 13.22 58.54 -58.87
C PRO A 5 13.58 57.90 -57.51
N ARG A 6 13.12 58.53 -56.46
CA ARG A 6 13.26 58.06 -55.07
C ARG A 6 12.37 56.80 -54.84
N ARG A 7 12.97 55.70 -54.40
CA ARG A 7 12.27 54.53 -53.88
C ARG A 7 11.97 54.69 -52.38
N THR A 8 10.71 54.72 -52.07
CA THR A 8 10.19 54.73 -50.71
C THR A 8 10.22 53.30 -50.16
N PHE A 9 10.98 53.03 -49.11
CA PHE A 9 10.97 51.75 -48.39
C PHE A 9 9.82 51.77 -47.35
N LEU A 10 8.78 50.94 -47.58
CA LEU A 10 7.81 50.60 -46.56
C LEU A 10 8.36 49.47 -45.68
N HIS A 11 8.59 49.76 -44.42
CA HIS A 11 8.88 48.73 -43.43
C HIS A 11 7.56 48.15 -42.91
N ALA A 12 7.25 46.91 -43.28
CA ALA A 12 6.17 46.12 -42.68
C ALA A 12 6.69 45.55 -41.33
N LEU A 13 6.13 46.03 -40.20
CA LEU A 13 6.30 45.38 -38.90
C LEU A 13 5.41 44.12 -38.85
N SER A 14 6.02 42.98 -38.93
CA SER A 14 5.36 41.70 -38.62
C SER A 14 5.38 41.49 -37.12
N ALA A 15 4.24 41.70 -36.45
CA ALA A 15 4.05 41.32 -35.06
C ALA A 15 3.84 39.79 -34.96
N ALA A 16 4.87 39.08 -34.53
CA ALA A 16 4.75 37.67 -34.17
C ALA A 16 4.05 37.53 -32.83
N ALA A 17 2.79 37.13 -32.83
CA ALA A 17 2.07 36.72 -31.62
C ALA A 17 2.62 35.36 -31.20
N ALA A 18 3.49 35.34 -30.16
CA ALA A 18 3.90 34.15 -29.49
C ALA A 18 2.73 33.67 -28.61
N GLY A 19 1.90 32.79 -29.13
CA GLY A 19 0.92 32.05 -28.39
C GLY A 19 1.61 31.11 -27.41
N ALA A 20 1.63 31.44 -26.12
CA ALA A 20 2.03 30.52 -25.07
C ALA A 20 1.02 29.36 -25.01
N ALA A 21 1.35 28.23 -25.63
CA ALA A 21 0.61 26.99 -25.43
C ALA A 21 0.85 26.53 -23.99
N LEU A 22 -0.11 26.76 -23.10
CA LEU A 22 -0.17 26.12 -21.80
C LEU A 22 -0.24 24.60 -22.02
N PRO A 23 0.59 23.79 -21.36
CA PRO A 23 0.47 22.36 -21.50
C PRO A 23 -0.92 21.96 -20.99
N LEU A 24 -1.78 21.44 -21.86
CA LEU A 24 -2.96 20.69 -21.43
C LEU A 24 -2.43 19.46 -20.70
N HIS A 25 -2.38 19.52 -19.36
CA HIS A 25 -2.32 18.31 -18.56
C HIS A 25 -3.63 17.59 -18.83
N ALA A 26 -3.57 16.53 -19.65
CA ALA A 26 -4.68 15.62 -19.79
C ALA A 26 -5.04 15.16 -18.37
N LEU A 27 -6.22 15.57 -17.87
CA LEU A 27 -6.76 14.99 -16.65
C LEU A 27 -6.91 13.49 -16.94
N ALA A 28 -6.00 12.69 -16.39
CA ALA A 28 -6.16 11.25 -16.43
C ALA A 28 -7.52 10.93 -15.80
N ALA A 29 -8.34 10.13 -16.51
CA ALA A 29 -9.63 9.72 -15.98
C ALA A 29 -9.41 9.04 -14.62
N ARG A 30 -10.14 9.49 -13.59
CA ARG A 30 -10.07 8.89 -12.26
C ARG A 30 -10.49 7.42 -12.31
N LEU A 31 -9.86 6.62 -11.49
CA LEU A 31 -10.21 5.20 -11.33
C LEU A 31 -11.56 5.08 -10.61
N LYS A 32 -12.49 4.35 -11.21
CA LYS A 32 -13.80 4.06 -10.61
C LYS A 32 -13.83 2.61 -10.15
N PRO A 33 -13.75 2.33 -8.83
CA PRO A 33 -13.88 0.98 -8.32
C PRO A 33 -15.24 0.39 -8.68
N GLY A 34 -15.25 -0.72 -9.42
CA GLY A 34 -16.47 -1.46 -9.76
C GLY A 34 -16.88 -2.45 -8.68
N ALA A 35 -17.98 -3.18 -8.91
CA ALA A 35 -18.42 -4.26 -8.02
C ALA A 35 -17.41 -5.41 -7.93
N ASP A 36 -16.49 -5.52 -8.88
CA ASP A 36 -15.40 -6.49 -8.95
C ASP A 36 -14.08 -5.94 -8.37
N ALA A 37 -14.13 -4.81 -7.66
CA ALA A 37 -13.01 -4.24 -6.94
C ALA A 37 -13.16 -4.46 -5.42
N VAL A 38 -12.01 -4.62 -4.73
CA VAL A 38 -11.93 -4.71 -3.26
C VAL A 38 -10.90 -3.74 -2.71
N LEU A 39 -11.22 -3.09 -1.60
CA LEU A 39 -10.28 -2.38 -0.75
C LEU A 39 -9.74 -3.35 0.30
N ILE A 40 -8.45 -3.59 0.32
CA ILE A 40 -7.77 -4.33 1.39
C ILE A 40 -7.08 -3.32 2.31
N VAL A 41 -7.51 -3.30 3.57
CA VAL A 41 -6.97 -2.45 4.63
C VAL A 41 -6.05 -3.29 5.49
N VAL A 42 -4.74 -3.08 5.32
CA VAL A 42 -3.70 -3.93 5.90
C VAL A 42 -3.30 -3.39 7.27
N ASP A 43 -3.50 -4.19 8.29
CA ASP A 43 -2.92 -4.09 9.64
C ASP A 43 -2.99 -2.68 10.28
N VAL A 44 -4.12 -1.99 10.14
CA VAL A 44 -4.33 -0.70 10.83
C VAL A 44 -4.73 -0.97 12.29
N GLN A 45 -3.71 -1.38 13.08
CA GLN A 45 -3.82 -1.86 14.46
C GLN A 45 -3.07 -0.94 15.42
N ASN A 46 -3.40 -1.03 16.72
CA ASN A 46 -2.77 -0.22 17.76
C ASN A 46 -1.25 -0.46 17.84
N CYS A 47 -0.78 -1.68 17.61
CA CYS A 47 0.65 -2.03 17.59
C CYS A 47 1.47 -1.22 16.56
N PHE A 48 0.87 -0.84 15.43
CA PHE A 48 1.56 -0.18 14.32
C PHE A 48 1.38 1.34 14.26
N VAL A 49 0.60 1.92 15.16
CA VAL A 49 0.45 3.38 15.24
C VAL A 49 1.32 3.97 16.35
N PRO A 50 1.55 5.30 16.39
CA PRO A 50 2.31 5.93 17.46
C PRO A 50 1.80 5.54 18.86
N GLY A 51 2.71 5.04 19.70
CA GLY A 51 2.40 4.52 21.03
C GLY A 51 2.23 3.00 21.10
N GLY A 52 2.16 2.30 19.97
CA GLY A 52 2.14 0.84 19.91
C GLY A 52 3.52 0.21 20.05
N THR A 53 3.59 -1.12 20.02
CA THR A 53 4.81 -1.88 20.27
C THR A 53 5.77 -1.97 19.10
N LEU A 54 5.29 -1.78 17.86
CA LEU A 54 6.08 -1.65 16.62
C LEU A 54 5.59 -0.45 15.80
N PRO A 55 5.77 0.78 16.31
CA PRO A 55 5.14 1.95 15.70
C PRO A 55 5.75 2.29 14.34
N VAL A 56 4.88 2.44 13.35
CA VAL A 56 5.19 3.02 12.05
C VAL A 56 5.11 4.54 12.16
N GLY A 57 6.11 5.26 11.68
CA GLY A 57 6.12 6.72 11.71
C GLY A 57 4.87 7.30 11.04
N LYS A 58 4.06 8.07 11.79
CA LYS A 58 2.80 8.65 11.32
C LYS A 58 1.78 7.61 10.84
N GLY A 59 1.82 6.40 11.40
CA GLY A 59 0.93 5.30 11.00
C GLY A 59 -0.55 5.60 11.19
N ASP A 60 -0.90 6.44 12.16
CA ASP A 60 -2.26 6.91 12.43
C ASP A 60 -2.82 7.85 11.34
N GLU A 61 -1.94 8.54 10.58
CA GLU A 61 -2.38 9.41 9.48
C GLU A 61 -3.08 8.65 8.33
N VAL A 62 -2.92 7.33 8.22
CA VAL A 62 -3.62 6.53 7.20
C VAL A 62 -5.11 6.39 7.50
N VAL A 63 -5.51 6.45 8.76
CA VAL A 63 -6.89 6.22 9.21
C VAL A 63 -7.90 7.18 8.55
N PRO A 64 -7.72 8.51 8.60
CA PRO A 64 -8.67 9.42 7.94
C PRO A 64 -8.69 9.26 6.41
N VAL A 65 -7.59 8.88 5.78
CA VAL A 65 -7.54 8.64 4.33
C VAL A 65 -8.34 7.38 3.99
N ILE A 66 -8.12 6.29 4.69
CA ILE A 66 -8.84 5.03 4.50
C ILE A 66 -10.34 5.20 4.76
N ASN A 67 -10.73 5.94 5.80
CA ASN A 67 -12.13 6.22 6.09
C ASN A 67 -12.81 7.01 4.96
N ARG A 68 -12.10 7.89 4.26
CA ARG A 68 -12.63 8.59 3.08
C ARG A 68 -12.72 7.69 1.85
N LEU A 69 -11.77 6.76 1.69
CA LEU A 69 -11.75 5.80 0.58
C LEU A 69 -12.87 4.77 0.67
N ALA A 70 -13.16 4.29 1.88
CA ALA A 70 -14.06 3.16 2.12
C ALA A 70 -15.42 3.26 1.41
N PRO A 71 -16.11 4.42 1.38
CA PRO A 71 -17.41 4.54 0.70
C PRO A 71 -17.37 4.31 -0.81
N ALA A 72 -16.21 4.44 -1.46
CA ALA A 72 -16.06 4.18 -2.90
C ALA A 72 -16.02 2.68 -3.24
N PHE A 73 -15.95 1.79 -2.24
CA PHE A 73 -15.78 0.36 -2.44
C PHE A 73 -16.97 -0.44 -1.92
N ALA A 74 -17.54 -1.28 -2.80
CA ALA A 74 -18.58 -2.23 -2.41
C ALA A 74 -18.03 -3.42 -1.60
N ASN A 75 -16.74 -3.74 -1.76
CA ASN A 75 -16.10 -4.83 -1.05
C ASN A 75 -14.90 -4.31 -0.26
N ILE A 76 -14.85 -4.65 1.03
CA ILE A 76 -13.76 -4.26 1.92
C ILE A 76 -13.32 -5.49 2.72
N VAL A 77 -12.02 -5.72 2.74
CA VAL A 77 -11.35 -6.73 3.56
C VAL A 77 -10.35 -6.03 4.47
N VAL A 78 -10.30 -6.42 5.74
CA VAL A 78 -9.34 -5.93 6.71
C VAL A 78 -8.39 -7.06 7.09
N THR A 79 -7.12 -6.76 7.32
CA THR A 79 -6.20 -7.74 7.91
C THR A 79 -5.84 -7.40 9.34
N GLN A 80 -5.46 -8.41 10.10
CA GLN A 80 -4.86 -8.27 11.43
C GLN A 80 -3.64 -9.18 11.52
N ASP A 81 -2.51 -8.60 11.87
CA ASP A 81 -1.41 -9.36 12.46
C ASP A 81 -1.88 -9.93 13.80
N TRP A 82 -1.65 -11.23 14.01
CA TRP A 82 -2.25 -11.95 15.13
C TRP A 82 -1.30 -12.99 15.71
N HIS A 83 -0.14 -12.51 16.21
CA HIS A 83 0.96 -13.36 16.65
C HIS A 83 0.68 -14.05 17.99
N THR A 84 1.16 -15.28 18.12
CA THR A 84 1.19 -15.95 19.43
C THR A 84 2.26 -15.31 20.31
N ALA A 85 2.10 -15.39 21.62
CA ALA A 85 3.18 -15.04 22.54
C ALA A 85 4.42 -15.92 22.23
N GLY A 86 5.62 -15.31 22.21
CA GLY A 86 6.87 -15.99 21.89
C GLY A 86 6.99 -16.44 20.42
N HIS A 87 6.33 -15.75 19.50
CA HIS A 87 6.35 -16.04 18.07
C HIS A 87 7.77 -16.05 17.51
N ALA A 88 8.05 -16.95 16.53
CA ALA A 88 9.38 -17.12 15.94
C ALA A 88 9.94 -15.88 15.21
N SER A 89 9.13 -14.89 14.89
CA SER A 89 9.58 -13.60 14.36
C SER A 89 10.00 -12.59 15.41
N PHE A 90 9.82 -12.88 16.71
CA PHE A 90 10.16 -11.96 17.80
C PHE A 90 11.62 -12.10 18.22
N ALA A 91 12.28 -10.98 18.47
CA ALA A 91 13.65 -10.98 18.98
C ALA A 91 13.74 -11.64 20.37
N SER A 92 12.71 -11.49 21.19
CA SER A 92 12.58 -12.06 22.52
C SER A 92 12.62 -13.60 22.53
N ALA A 93 12.28 -14.25 21.41
CA ALA A 93 12.35 -15.71 21.28
C ALA A 93 13.79 -16.25 21.16
N TYR A 94 14.80 -15.37 21.07
CA TYR A 94 16.20 -15.75 20.85
C TYR A 94 17.14 -15.07 21.83
N ASN A 95 17.93 -15.86 22.59
CA ASN A 95 18.90 -15.32 23.54
C ASN A 95 19.91 -14.40 22.85
N GLY A 96 20.08 -13.18 23.37
CA GLY A 96 21.07 -12.21 22.92
C GLY A 96 20.69 -11.47 21.62
N LYS A 97 19.58 -11.78 21.00
CA LYS A 97 19.09 -11.06 19.81
C LYS A 97 18.34 -9.79 20.19
N LYS A 98 18.40 -8.80 19.27
CA LYS A 98 17.71 -7.53 19.40
C LYS A 98 16.73 -7.34 18.23
N PRO A 99 15.68 -6.55 18.42
CA PRO A 99 14.80 -6.14 17.31
C PRO A 99 15.60 -5.58 16.14
N PHE A 100 15.11 -5.88 14.91
CA PHE A 100 15.68 -5.51 13.60
C PHE A 100 16.96 -6.28 13.22
N GLU A 101 17.49 -7.14 14.06
CA GLU A 101 18.47 -8.14 13.62
C GLU A 101 17.80 -9.21 12.74
N THR A 102 18.61 -10.06 12.10
CA THR A 102 18.08 -11.16 11.30
C THR A 102 18.46 -12.50 11.90
N THR A 103 17.64 -13.50 11.58
CA THR A 103 17.92 -14.93 11.84
C THR A 103 17.55 -15.74 10.61
N THR A 104 17.98 -17.01 10.58
CA THR A 104 17.57 -17.94 9.51
C THR A 104 16.56 -18.93 10.10
N LEU A 105 15.36 -18.93 9.56
CA LEU A 105 14.31 -19.91 9.87
C LEU A 105 14.20 -20.96 8.74
N LYS A 106 13.32 -21.93 8.89
CA LYS A 106 13.14 -23.01 7.90
C LYS A 106 12.73 -22.51 6.51
N TYR A 107 12.12 -21.33 6.44
CA TYR A 107 11.64 -20.70 5.19
C TYR A 107 12.59 -19.60 4.66
N GLY A 108 13.72 -19.33 5.31
CA GLY A 108 14.70 -18.35 4.86
C GLY A 108 15.06 -17.30 5.91
N GLN A 109 15.56 -16.16 5.45
CA GLN A 109 15.93 -15.04 6.31
C GLN A 109 14.68 -14.38 6.90
N GLN A 110 14.72 -14.14 8.21
CA GLN A 110 13.68 -13.48 8.98
C GLN A 110 14.23 -12.27 9.70
N VAL A 111 13.60 -11.12 9.53
CA VAL A 111 13.82 -9.94 10.39
C VAL A 111 13.17 -10.22 11.73
N LEU A 112 13.91 -10.00 12.82
CA LEU A 112 13.38 -10.15 14.17
C LEU A 112 12.74 -8.84 14.62
N TRP A 113 11.49 -8.92 15.01
CA TRP A 113 10.69 -7.78 15.42
C TRP A 113 10.62 -7.67 16.96
N PRO A 114 10.29 -6.47 17.51
CA PRO A 114 9.75 -6.42 18.87
C PRO A 114 8.52 -7.30 18.98
N ASP A 115 8.16 -7.75 20.18
CA ASP A 115 6.88 -8.41 20.41
C ASP A 115 5.76 -7.42 20.10
N HIS A 116 4.90 -7.75 19.16
CA HIS A 116 3.85 -6.86 18.66
C HIS A 116 2.61 -7.66 18.27
N CYS A 117 1.46 -7.00 18.23
CA CYS A 117 0.19 -7.58 17.78
C CYS A 117 -0.09 -8.97 18.40
N VAL A 118 0.25 -9.17 19.69
CA VAL A 118 0.03 -10.44 20.38
C VAL A 118 -1.47 -10.69 20.54
N GLN A 119 -1.89 -11.89 20.22
CA GLN A 119 -3.29 -12.34 20.23
C GLN A 119 -4.01 -11.96 21.54
N GLY A 120 -5.20 -11.38 21.40
CA GLY A 120 -6.06 -11.04 22.54
C GLY A 120 -5.66 -9.80 23.32
N THR A 121 -4.58 -9.12 22.94
CA THR A 121 -4.16 -7.85 23.56
C THR A 121 -4.83 -6.66 22.88
N ASP A 122 -4.92 -5.52 23.60
CA ASP A 122 -5.36 -4.25 23.01
C ASP A 122 -4.42 -3.76 21.90
N ASP A 123 -3.14 -4.07 22.02
CA ASP A 123 -2.11 -3.78 21.01
C ASP A 123 -2.44 -4.42 19.64
N ALA A 124 -3.01 -5.64 19.65
CA ALA A 124 -3.45 -6.33 18.44
C ALA A 124 -4.83 -5.88 17.92
N ALA A 125 -5.55 -5.03 18.65
CA ALA A 125 -6.86 -4.55 18.21
C ALA A 125 -6.72 -3.60 17.00
N LEU A 126 -7.74 -3.56 16.16
CA LEU A 126 -7.86 -2.56 15.09
C LEU A 126 -7.96 -1.17 15.70
N HIS A 127 -7.40 -0.17 15.04
CA HIS A 127 -7.44 1.21 15.51
C HIS A 127 -8.88 1.70 15.71
N LYS A 128 -9.19 2.27 16.87
CA LYS A 128 -10.55 2.64 17.29
C LYS A 128 -11.27 3.62 16.34
N ASP A 129 -10.50 4.46 15.62
CA ASP A 129 -11.03 5.45 14.70
C ASP A 129 -11.13 4.93 13.26
N LEU A 130 -10.76 3.68 12.99
CA LEU A 130 -10.97 3.02 11.70
C LEU A 130 -12.45 2.67 11.53
N LYS A 131 -13.13 3.35 10.61
CA LYS A 131 -14.59 3.25 10.41
C LYS A 131 -14.90 2.50 9.13
N LEU A 132 -15.01 1.19 9.21
CA LEU A 132 -15.28 0.29 8.09
C LEU A 132 -16.52 -0.58 8.35
N PRO A 133 -17.72 0.02 8.55
CA PRO A 133 -18.92 -0.75 8.95
C PRO A 133 -19.37 -1.75 7.88
N THR A 134 -18.94 -1.58 6.63
CA THR A 134 -19.28 -2.45 5.49
C THR A 134 -18.20 -3.49 5.20
N ALA A 135 -17.14 -3.59 6.01
CA ALA A 135 -16.13 -4.63 5.83
C ALA A 135 -16.75 -6.03 6.01
N GLN A 136 -16.54 -6.90 5.02
CA GLN A 136 -17.17 -8.23 5.00
C GLN A 136 -16.27 -9.33 5.57
N LEU A 137 -14.96 -9.08 5.68
CA LEU A 137 -14.01 -10.10 6.11
C LEU A 137 -12.86 -9.45 6.90
N ILE A 138 -12.45 -10.10 7.98
CA ILE A 138 -11.20 -9.84 8.68
C ILE A 138 -10.33 -11.08 8.52
N ILE A 139 -9.18 -10.93 7.86
CA ILE A 139 -8.16 -11.99 7.73
C ILE A 139 -7.13 -11.79 8.84
N ARG A 140 -7.00 -12.77 9.72
CA ARG A 140 -5.89 -12.85 10.67
C ARG A 140 -4.72 -13.58 10.04
N LYS A 141 -3.52 -13.04 10.18
CA LYS A 141 -2.28 -13.61 9.67
C LYS A 141 -1.21 -13.67 10.77
N GLY A 142 -0.14 -14.45 10.57
CA GLY A 142 0.92 -14.58 11.57
C GLY A 142 0.53 -15.32 12.85
N TYR A 143 -0.55 -16.08 12.84
CA TYR A 143 -0.99 -16.88 14.00
C TYR A 143 -0.29 -18.24 14.12
N ASN A 144 0.49 -18.63 13.10
CA ASN A 144 1.32 -19.82 13.14
C ASN A 144 2.62 -19.53 13.90
N PRO A 145 2.87 -20.12 15.07
CA PRO A 145 3.96 -19.71 15.95
C PRO A 145 5.36 -19.85 15.34
N GLY A 146 5.50 -20.66 14.27
CA GLY A 146 6.78 -20.96 13.63
C GLY A 146 7.02 -20.28 12.29
N VAL A 147 6.05 -19.53 11.76
CA VAL A 147 6.11 -18.91 10.43
C VAL A 147 5.55 -17.49 10.51
N ASP A 148 6.32 -16.51 10.06
CA ASP A 148 5.86 -15.13 9.96
C ASP A 148 4.92 -14.92 8.77
N SER A 149 4.16 -13.84 8.78
CA SER A 149 3.19 -13.55 7.73
C SER A 149 3.09 -12.06 7.44
N TYR A 150 3.70 -11.64 6.33
CA TYR A 150 3.53 -10.26 5.85
C TYR A 150 2.32 -10.13 4.92
N SER A 151 2.13 -11.09 4.02
CA SER A 151 1.06 -11.05 3.03
C SER A 151 -0.30 -11.46 3.60
N ALA A 152 -1.36 -10.77 3.14
CA ALA A 152 -2.74 -11.19 3.37
C ALA A 152 -3.12 -12.47 2.61
N PHE A 153 -2.29 -12.99 1.69
CA PHE A 153 -2.59 -14.11 0.83
C PHE A 153 -1.90 -15.40 1.24
N GLU A 154 -0.63 -15.33 1.62
CA GLU A 154 0.18 -16.49 2.04
C GLU A 154 1.21 -16.09 3.10
N GLU A 155 1.60 -17.01 3.97
CA GLU A 155 2.63 -16.79 4.97
C GLU A 155 4.04 -16.76 4.36
N ALA A 156 5.05 -16.40 5.15
CA ALA A 156 6.43 -16.24 4.68
C ALA A 156 7.07 -17.54 4.16
N ASP A 157 6.54 -18.70 4.51
CA ASP A 157 6.95 -20.01 3.99
C ASP A 157 6.54 -20.24 2.51
N ARG A 158 5.71 -19.36 1.94
CA ARG A 158 5.22 -19.44 0.56
C ARG A 158 4.38 -20.68 0.24
N LYS A 159 3.83 -21.33 1.27
CA LYS A 159 3.03 -22.57 1.20
C LYS A 159 1.72 -22.45 1.94
N THR A 160 1.75 -21.85 3.12
CA THR A 160 0.58 -21.69 3.98
C THR A 160 -0.27 -20.53 3.48
N VAL A 161 -1.46 -20.84 2.97
CA VAL A 161 -2.38 -19.84 2.42
C VAL A 161 -3.38 -19.38 3.47
N THR A 162 -3.76 -18.10 3.45
CA THR A 162 -4.77 -17.53 4.35
C THR A 162 -6.21 -17.86 3.92
N GLY A 163 -6.39 -18.23 2.65
CA GLY A 163 -7.71 -18.41 2.03
C GLY A 163 -8.24 -17.16 1.32
N LEU A 164 -7.60 -15.99 1.45
CA LEU A 164 -8.08 -14.75 0.86
C LEU A 164 -8.27 -14.83 -0.66
N ALA A 165 -7.30 -15.42 -1.39
CA ALA A 165 -7.39 -15.55 -2.84
C ALA A 165 -8.67 -16.33 -3.28
N GLY A 166 -9.01 -17.41 -2.58
CA GLY A 166 -10.22 -18.19 -2.81
C GLY A 166 -11.49 -17.39 -2.55
N TYR A 167 -11.52 -16.66 -1.43
CA TYR A 167 -12.63 -15.77 -1.07
C TYR A 167 -12.86 -14.70 -2.14
N LEU A 168 -11.82 -14.00 -2.57
CA LEU A 168 -11.93 -12.95 -3.57
C LEU A 168 -12.37 -13.48 -4.93
N LYS A 169 -11.83 -14.63 -5.36
CA LYS A 169 -12.24 -15.30 -6.62
C LYS A 169 -13.71 -15.74 -6.59
N ALA A 170 -14.16 -16.31 -5.48
CA ALA A 170 -15.56 -16.71 -5.31
C ALA A 170 -16.54 -15.54 -5.37
N ARG A 171 -16.10 -14.34 -5.05
CA ARG A 171 -16.87 -13.09 -5.15
C ARG A 171 -16.73 -12.39 -6.51
N GLY A 172 -15.99 -12.95 -7.46
CA GLY A 172 -15.77 -12.37 -8.78
C GLY A 172 -14.84 -11.13 -8.78
N ILE A 173 -14.06 -10.94 -7.71
CA ILE A 173 -13.12 -9.82 -7.63
C ILE A 173 -12.02 -10.00 -8.68
N LYS A 174 -11.68 -8.89 -9.35
CA LYS A 174 -10.62 -8.80 -10.37
C LYS A 174 -9.56 -7.78 -10.01
N THR A 175 -9.94 -6.75 -9.23
CA THR A 175 -9.08 -5.62 -8.91
C THR A 175 -8.95 -5.44 -7.41
N VAL A 176 -7.72 -5.28 -6.93
CA VAL A 176 -7.37 -5.11 -5.52
C VAL A 176 -6.75 -3.74 -5.32
N TYR A 177 -7.25 -2.98 -4.36
CA TYR A 177 -6.67 -1.74 -3.89
C TYR A 177 -6.14 -1.96 -2.48
N VAL A 178 -4.85 -1.76 -2.26
CA VAL A 178 -4.17 -2.05 -0.99
C VAL A 178 -3.82 -0.74 -0.29
N THR A 179 -4.13 -0.67 1.01
CA THR A 179 -3.85 0.46 1.91
C THR A 179 -3.33 -0.07 3.25
N GLY A 180 -2.83 0.79 4.12
CA GLY A 180 -2.49 0.43 5.51
C GLY A 180 -0.99 0.37 5.80
N LEU A 181 -0.58 -0.56 6.65
CA LEU A 181 0.72 -0.60 7.30
C LEU A 181 1.39 -1.98 7.19
N ALA A 182 2.73 -2.08 7.08
CA ALA A 182 3.59 -1.01 6.63
C ALA A 182 3.85 -1.15 5.13
N THR A 183 4.04 -0.03 4.41
CA THR A 183 4.20 -0.02 2.94
C THR A 183 5.25 -1.01 2.45
N ASP A 184 6.38 -1.07 3.12
CA ASP A 184 7.57 -1.83 2.73
C ASP A 184 7.57 -3.30 3.20
N PHE A 185 6.58 -3.69 3.99
CA PHE A 185 6.38 -5.07 4.48
C PHE A 185 4.98 -5.58 4.11
N CYS A 186 4.03 -5.54 5.03
CA CYS A 186 2.72 -6.20 4.84
C CYS A 186 1.96 -5.70 3.62
N VAL A 187 1.99 -4.39 3.32
CA VAL A 187 1.36 -3.82 2.13
C VAL A 187 2.04 -4.31 0.85
N ALA A 188 3.38 -4.23 0.77
CA ALA A 188 4.12 -4.64 -0.43
C ALA A 188 3.94 -6.14 -0.72
N TRP A 189 4.06 -6.99 0.31
CA TRP A 189 3.90 -8.43 0.14
C TRP A 189 2.46 -8.78 -0.26
N THR A 190 1.46 -8.16 0.37
CA THR A 190 0.05 -8.33 -0.02
C THR A 190 -0.18 -7.92 -1.46
N ALA A 191 0.34 -6.77 -1.90
CA ALA A 191 0.16 -6.28 -3.26
C ALA A 191 0.84 -7.18 -4.30
N MET A 192 2.06 -7.63 -4.04
CA MET A 192 2.78 -8.53 -4.95
C MET A 192 2.10 -9.91 -5.05
N ASP A 193 1.59 -10.43 -3.93
CA ASP A 193 0.90 -11.71 -3.92
C ASP A 193 -0.51 -11.61 -4.53
N ALA A 194 -1.17 -10.45 -4.47
CA ALA A 194 -2.39 -10.18 -5.24
C ALA A 194 -2.13 -10.32 -6.75
N CYS A 195 -1.05 -9.71 -7.27
CA CYS A 195 -0.64 -9.87 -8.67
C CYS A 195 -0.30 -11.33 -9.00
N LYS A 196 0.44 -12.03 -8.13
CA LYS A 196 0.75 -13.47 -8.27
C LYS A 196 -0.53 -14.33 -8.33
N ALA A 197 -1.57 -13.97 -7.59
CA ALA A 197 -2.86 -14.65 -7.58
C ALA A 197 -3.76 -14.32 -8.79
N GLY A 198 -3.33 -13.39 -9.67
CA GLY A 198 -3.99 -13.02 -10.92
C GLY A 198 -4.91 -11.81 -10.82
N PHE A 199 -4.83 -11.02 -9.75
CA PHE A 199 -5.58 -9.76 -9.61
C PHE A 199 -4.80 -8.59 -10.20
N ALA A 200 -5.50 -7.61 -10.81
CA ALA A 200 -4.94 -6.27 -11.00
C ALA A 200 -4.77 -5.61 -9.63
N CYS A 201 -3.62 -4.97 -9.37
CA CYS A 201 -3.34 -4.45 -8.04
C CYS A 201 -2.85 -3.01 -8.06
N TYR A 202 -3.46 -2.20 -7.22
CA TYR A 202 -3.10 -0.83 -6.93
C TYR A 202 -2.69 -0.70 -5.45
N VAL A 203 -1.64 0.06 -5.17
CA VAL A 203 -1.33 0.52 -3.80
C VAL A 203 -1.62 2.02 -3.73
N VAL A 204 -2.49 2.40 -2.81
CA VAL A 204 -2.87 3.80 -2.57
C VAL A 204 -1.85 4.40 -1.61
N GLU A 205 -0.86 5.10 -2.15
CA GLU A 205 0.35 5.50 -1.43
C GLU A 205 0.06 6.41 -0.23
N ASP A 206 -0.76 7.44 -0.40
CA ASP A 206 -1.08 8.39 0.68
C ASP A 206 -1.95 7.78 1.79
N ALA A 207 -2.53 6.60 1.53
CA ALA A 207 -3.19 5.74 2.52
C ALA A 207 -2.26 4.66 3.12
N CYS A 208 -0.95 4.80 2.97
CA CYS A 208 0.07 3.89 3.52
C CYS A 208 1.17 4.67 4.24
N ARG A 209 1.85 4.01 5.20
CA ARG A 209 3.09 4.52 5.82
C ARG A 209 4.09 3.38 5.96
N ALA A 210 5.39 3.71 5.93
CA ALA A 210 6.48 2.75 5.94
C ALA A 210 7.27 2.76 7.23
N ILE A 211 7.94 1.64 7.52
CA ILE A 211 8.98 1.55 8.55
C ILE A 211 10.29 2.12 8.01
N ASP A 212 10.59 1.88 6.74
CA ASP A 212 11.81 2.26 6.01
C ASP A 212 13.10 1.77 6.70
N LEU A 213 13.14 0.49 7.02
CA LEU A 213 14.30 -0.16 7.61
C LEU A 213 15.43 -0.28 6.56
N ASN A 214 16.49 0.53 6.72
CA ASN A 214 17.67 0.50 5.83
C ASN A 214 17.33 0.64 4.33
N GLY A 215 16.38 1.50 3.97
CA GLY A 215 15.97 1.73 2.58
C GLY A 215 14.97 0.70 2.04
N SER A 216 14.30 -0.06 2.90
CA SER A 216 13.29 -1.06 2.53
C SER A 216 12.15 -0.47 1.71
N LEU A 217 11.76 0.80 1.96
CA LEU A 217 10.69 1.46 1.22
C LEU A 217 11.01 1.60 -0.27
N ALA A 218 12.20 2.09 -0.61
CA ALA A 218 12.62 2.24 -2.01
C ALA A 218 12.74 0.87 -2.70
N ALA A 219 13.26 -0.14 -1.98
CA ALA A 219 13.36 -1.50 -2.47
C ALA A 219 11.98 -2.13 -2.71
N ALA A 220 11.02 -1.93 -1.80
CA ALA A 220 9.65 -2.44 -1.92
C ALA A 220 8.92 -1.83 -3.12
N TRP A 221 9.01 -0.51 -3.33
CA TRP A 221 8.41 0.12 -4.51
C TRP A 221 8.98 -0.43 -5.82
N LYS A 222 10.29 -0.64 -5.89
CA LYS A 222 10.94 -1.27 -7.06
C LYS A 222 10.42 -2.68 -7.30
N GLN A 223 10.30 -3.49 -6.24
CA GLN A 223 9.80 -4.87 -6.34
C GLN A 223 8.32 -4.91 -6.75
N MET A 224 7.47 -4.08 -6.14
CA MET A 224 6.06 -3.96 -6.49
C MET A 224 5.87 -3.59 -7.96
N ALA A 225 6.58 -2.57 -8.46
CA ALA A 225 6.53 -2.17 -9.87
C ALA A 225 6.95 -3.32 -10.81
N ALA A 226 8.02 -4.06 -10.47
CA ALA A 226 8.48 -5.22 -11.24
C ALA A 226 7.47 -6.38 -11.27
N LYS A 227 6.54 -6.42 -10.30
CA LYS A 227 5.45 -7.42 -10.24
C LYS A 227 4.13 -6.93 -10.85
N GLY A 228 4.09 -5.70 -11.39
CA GLY A 228 2.91 -5.14 -12.04
C GLY A 228 1.97 -4.39 -11.10
N VAL A 229 2.37 -4.16 -9.86
CA VAL A 229 1.61 -3.31 -8.92
C VAL A 229 1.69 -1.86 -9.38
N GLN A 230 0.55 -1.20 -9.43
CA GLN A 230 0.45 0.22 -9.77
C GLN A 230 0.39 1.08 -8.51
N ARG A 231 1.21 2.13 -8.47
CA ARG A 231 1.24 3.13 -7.40
C ARG A 231 0.32 4.29 -7.75
N ILE A 232 -0.64 4.59 -6.89
CA ILE A 232 -1.63 5.65 -7.07
C ILE A 232 -1.79 6.48 -5.80
N GLN A 233 -2.52 7.59 -5.90
CA GLN A 233 -2.96 8.41 -4.77
C GLN A 233 -4.47 8.23 -4.55
N SER A 234 -4.96 8.56 -3.35
CA SER A 234 -6.40 8.53 -3.08
C SER A 234 -7.19 9.46 -4.02
N ALA A 235 -6.59 10.60 -4.40
CA ALA A 235 -7.17 11.55 -5.36
C ALA A 235 -7.36 10.99 -6.78
N ASP A 236 -6.68 9.89 -7.12
CA ASP A 236 -6.85 9.21 -8.42
C ASP A 236 -8.13 8.35 -8.45
N ILE A 237 -8.82 8.19 -7.32
CA ILE A 237 -10.03 7.39 -7.19
C ILE A 237 -11.25 8.32 -7.22
N GLU A 238 -12.28 7.94 -8.01
CA GLU A 238 -13.53 8.70 -8.12
C GLU A 238 -14.35 8.58 -6.83
N GLY A 239 -14.86 9.69 -6.34
CA GLY A 239 -15.73 9.72 -5.15
C GLY A 239 -14.98 9.88 -3.81
N VAL A 240 -13.69 10.18 -3.85
CA VAL A 240 -12.83 10.39 -2.67
C VAL A 240 -12.40 11.83 -2.51
#